data_f87d474f823bbf44b4834b0a0dfa76e9
#
_entry.id   f87d474f823bbf44b4834b0a0dfa76e9
#
_cell.length_a   1.000
_cell.length_b   1.000
_cell.length_c   1.000
_cell.angle_alpha   90.00
_cell.angle_beta   90.00
_cell.angle_gamma   90.00
#
_symmetry.space_group_name_H-M   'P 1'
#
loop_
_entity.id
_entity.type
_entity.pdbx_description
1 polymer ?
#
loop_
_entity_poly.entity_id
_entity_poly.type
_entity_poly.pdbx_seq_one_letter_code
_entity_poly.pdbx_strand_id
1 'polypeptide(L)'
;MQTQERPPSTEQIREFVIAGHGNIEKVRQMLAEDPRLLNASYQWNENDTETAIQAAAQVGSANVAQFLLKQDAPLEICTAAMLGMRDEVEHRLDEDPRNANATGAHGIPLLPHTVWSENPGLIQLVFERGAKSGATLALHNAVSRGNHEIVKWLLDNAGPDVRSKNFQGKTPLTVALERSNDRIVALLKQHGAIE
;
A
#
# COMPACT_ATOMS: atom_id res chain seq x y z
N MET A 1 -10.64 -13.21 -41.66
CA MET A 1 -9.79 -14.00 -40.76
C MET A 1 -9.51 -13.13 -39.55
N GLN A 2 -10.15 -13.41 -38.42
CA GLN A 2 -9.78 -12.78 -37.16
C GLN A 2 -8.44 -13.40 -36.76
N THR A 3 -7.39 -12.62 -36.83
CA THR A 3 -6.12 -12.95 -36.18
C THR A 3 -6.43 -13.08 -34.69
N GLN A 4 -6.43 -14.29 -34.14
CA GLN A 4 -6.41 -14.49 -32.69
C GLN A 4 -5.13 -13.83 -32.18
N GLU A 5 -5.27 -12.60 -31.68
CA GLU A 5 -4.16 -11.89 -31.08
C GLU A 5 -3.69 -12.69 -29.87
N ARG A 6 -2.41 -13.05 -29.89
CA ARG A 6 -1.76 -13.82 -28.82
C ARG A 6 -1.93 -13.05 -27.51
N PRO A 7 -2.33 -13.71 -26.38
CA PRO A 7 -2.46 -13.04 -25.09
C PRO A 7 -1.11 -12.43 -24.66
N PRO A 8 -1.11 -11.41 -23.80
CA PRO A 8 0.11 -10.87 -23.24
C PRO A 8 1.01 -11.97 -22.68
N SER A 9 2.30 -11.89 -22.94
CA SER A 9 3.26 -12.85 -22.40
C SER A 9 3.44 -12.64 -20.88
N THR A 10 3.88 -13.68 -20.19
CA THR A 10 4.20 -13.58 -18.75
C THR A 10 5.20 -12.46 -18.44
N GLU A 11 6.18 -12.24 -19.33
CA GLU A 11 7.17 -11.17 -19.16
C GLU A 11 6.54 -9.79 -19.33
N GLN A 12 5.64 -9.60 -20.31
CA GLN A 12 4.90 -8.35 -20.45
C GLN A 12 4.03 -8.05 -19.23
N ILE A 13 3.32 -9.08 -18.69
CA ILE A 13 2.52 -8.93 -17.47
C ILE A 13 3.43 -8.53 -16.30
N ARG A 14 4.56 -9.23 -16.13
CA ARG A 14 5.54 -8.93 -15.09
C ARG A 14 6.04 -7.50 -15.17
N GLU A 15 6.44 -7.05 -16.36
CA GLU A 15 6.93 -5.69 -16.59
C GLU A 15 5.86 -4.64 -16.29
N PHE A 16 4.61 -4.92 -16.66
CA PHE A 16 3.47 -4.02 -16.38
C PHE A 16 3.18 -3.91 -14.87
N VAL A 17 3.19 -5.03 -14.14
CA VAL A 17 3.01 -5.03 -12.68
C VAL A 17 4.15 -4.29 -12.00
N ILE A 18 5.41 -4.52 -12.40
CA ILE A 18 6.57 -3.77 -11.88
C ILE A 18 6.41 -2.26 -12.13
N ALA A 19 5.97 -1.87 -13.33
CA ALA A 19 5.72 -0.46 -13.64
C ALA A 19 4.62 0.14 -12.74
N GLY A 20 3.67 -0.67 -12.30
CA GLY A 20 2.63 -0.31 -11.34
C GLY A 20 3.16 0.31 -10.04
N HIS A 21 4.36 -0.05 -9.59
CA HIS A 21 4.99 0.49 -8.39
C HIS A 21 5.42 1.98 -8.51
N GLY A 22 5.09 2.68 -9.61
CA GLY A 22 5.30 4.13 -9.68
C GLY A 22 5.71 4.69 -11.03
N ASN A 23 5.92 3.85 -12.03
CA ASN A 23 6.29 4.33 -13.37
C ASN A 23 5.05 4.56 -14.24
N ILE A 24 4.37 5.68 -14.02
CA ILE A 24 3.12 6.03 -14.73
C ILE A 24 3.29 6.09 -16.25
N GLU A 25 4.43 6.58 -16.75
CA GLU A 25 4.67 6.69 -18.20
C GLU A 25 4.77 5.30 -18.83
N LYS A 26 5.47 4.37 -18.17
CA LYS A 26 5.56 2.98 -18.64
C LYS A 26 4.20 2.28 -18.59
N VAL A 27 3.41 2.51 -17.54
CA VAL A 27 2.04 1.97 -17.41
C VAL A 27 1.17 2.47 -18.55
N ARG A 28 1.21 3.79 -18.86
CA ARG A 28 0.45 4.39 -19.97
C ARG A 28 0.85 3.80 -21.31
N GLN A 29 2.15 3.72 -21.57
CA GLN A 29 2.67 3.17 -22.83
C GLN A 29 2.22 1.72 -23.02
N MET A 30 2.47 0.86 -22.05
CA MET A 30 2.17 -0.57 -22.15
C MET A 30 0.67 -0.83 -22.28
N LEU A 31 -0.17 -0.06 -21.56
CA LEU A 31 -1.62 -0.21 -21.65
C LEU A 31 -2.19 0.29 -23.00
N ALA A 32 -1.56 1.30 -23.60
CA ALA A 32 -1.93 1.77 -24.94
C ALA A 32 -1.54 0.74 -26.04
N GLU A 33 -0.44 0.01 -25.84
CA GLU A 33 0.02 -1.05 -26.75
C GLU A 33 -0.83 -2.33 -26.59
N ASP A 34 -1.19 -2.70 -25.35
CA ASP A 34 -2.03 -3.87 -25.06
C ASP A 34 -3.00 -3.61 -23.89
N PRO A 35 -4.27 -3.22 -24.17
CA PRO A 35 -5.28 -2.97 -23.13
C PRO A 35 -5.60 -4.18 -22.24
N ARG A 36 -5.28 -5.41 -22.68
CA ARG A 36 -5.52 -6.64 -21.91
C ARG A 36 -4.63 -6.75 -20.69
N LEU A 37 -3.59 -5.92 -20.58
CA LEU A 37 -2.73 -5.83 -19.40
C LEU A 37 -3.44 -5.25 -18.18
N LEU A 38 -4.52 -4.45 -18.37
CA LEU A 38 -5.17 -3.69 -17.29
C LEU A 38 -5.42 -4.53 -16.02
N ASN A 39 -6.01 -5.71 -16.20
CA ASN A 39 -6.39 -6.62 -15.10
C ASN A 39 -5.51 -7.88 -15.08
N ALA A 40 -4.42 -7.89 -15.84
CA ALA A 40 -3.51 -9.01 -15.82
C ALA A 40 -2.76 -9.07 -14.48
N SER A 41 -2.68 -10.26 -13.91
CA SER A 41 -1.94 -10.52 -12.67
C SER A 41 -0.68 -11.30 -12.95
N TYR A 42 0.41 -10.90 -12.29
CA TYR A 42 1.65 -11.66 -12.29
C TYR A 42 1.75 -12.52 -11.02
N GLN A 43 2.16 -13.76 -11.19
CA GLN A 43 2.36 -14.70 -10.08
C GLN A 43 3.82 -14.68 -9.64
N TRP A 44 4.07 -14.13 -8.44
CA TRP A 44 5.41 -14.07 -7.85
C TRP A 44 5.84 -15.43 -7.27
N ASN A 45 4.88 -16.16 -6.68
CA ASN A 45 5.04 -17.53 -6.17
C ASN A 45 3.67 -18.21 -6.08
N GLU A 46 3.61 -19.44 -5.57
CA GLU A 46 2.38 -20.27 -5.57
C GLU A 46 1.16 -19.57 -4.93
N ASN A 47 1.38 -18.71 -3.94
CA ASN A 47 0.30 -18.09 -3.17
C ASN A 47 0.29 -16.55 -3.28
N ASP A 48 1.05 -15.98 -4.21
CA ASP A 48 1.23 -14.55 -4.29
C ASP A 48 1.11 -14.07 -5.73
N THR A 49 0.02 -13.36 -5.99
CA THR A 49 -0.27 -12.73 -7.28
C THR A 49 -0.49 -11.25 -7.09
N GLU A 50 -0.14 -10.46 -8.09
CA GLU A 50 -0.24 -9.01 -8.04
C GLU A 50 -0.67 -8.44 -9.38
N THR A 51 -1.56 -7.45 -9.35
CA THR A 51 -1.92 -6.61 -10.49
C THR A 51 -1.22 -5.26 -10.40
N ALA A 52 -1.14 -4.51 -11.50
CA ALA A 52 -0.50 -3.19 -11.50
C ALA A 52 -1.17 -2.18 -10.54
N ILE A 53 -2.48 -2.28 -10.33
CA ILE A 53 -3.18 -1.39 -9.37
C ILE A 53 -2.88 -1.79 -7.91
N GLN A 54 -2.72 -3.08 -7.61
CA GLN A 54 -2.29 -3.56 -6.30
C GLN A 54 -0.84 -3.15 -6.01
N ALA A 55 0.05 -3.23 -7.02
CA ALA A 55 1.41 -2.72 -6.94
C ALA A 55 1.44 -1.22 -6.59
N ALA A 56 0.59 -0.43 -7.24
CA ALA A 56 0.45 1.00 -6.92
C ALA A 56 -0.03 1.23 -5.48
N ALA A 57 -1.00 0.44 -5.01
CA ALA A 57 -1.54 0.55 -3.66
C ALA A 57 -0.50 0.17 -2.59
N GLN A 58 0.37 -0.79 -2.86
CA GLN A 58 1.42 -1.22 -1.96
C GLN A 58 2.40 -0.10 -1.60
N VAL A 59 2.80 0.70 -2.60
CA VAL A 59 3.84 1.73 -2.44
C VAL A 59 3.30 3.16 -2.37
N GLY A 60 1.97 3.34 -2.37
CA GLY A 60 1.35 4.65 -2.33
C GLY A 60 1.44 5.45 -3.63
N SER A 61 1.51 4.79 -4.78
CA SER A 61 1.53 5.41 -6.11
C SER A 61 0.14 5.87 -6.55
N ALA A 62 -0.37 6.94 -5.93
CA ALA A 62 -1.72 7.44 -6.17
C ALA A 62 -1.98 7.81 -7.65
N ASN A 63 -1.00 8.39 -8.35
CA ASN A 63 -1.11 8.75 -9.76
C ASN A 63 -1.32 7.52 -10.66
N VAL A 64 -0.61 6.42 -10.40
CA VAL A 64 -0.77 5.15 -11.14
C VAL A 64 -2.13 4.53 -10.84
N ALA A 65 -2.49 4.40 -9.55
CA ALA A 65 -3.78 3.83 -9.14
C ALA A 65 -4.96 4.63 -9.75
N GLN A 66 -4.95 5.96 -9.64
CA GLN A 66 -5.99 6.81 -10.23
C GLN A 66 -6.07 6.70 -11.76
N PHE A 67 -4.93 6.56 -12.43
CA PHE A 67 -4.91 6.34 -13.87
C PHE A 67 -5.56 5.00 -14.23
N LEU A 68 -5.18 3.91 -13.55
CA LEU A 68 -5.73 2.58 -13.80
C LEU A 68 -7.24 2.51 -13.48
N LEU A 69 -7.70 3.17 -12.40
CA LEU A 69 -9.13 3.28 -12.10
C LEU A 69 -9.92 4.00 -13.21
N LYS A 70 -9.34 5.03 -13.84
CA LYS A 70 -9.96 5.70 -15.01
C LYS A 70 -10.02 4.83 -16.27
N GLN A 71 -9.30 3.73 -16.28
CA GLN A 71 -9.34 2.69 -17.32
C GLN A 71 -10.20 1.49 -16.89
N ASP A 72 -11.03 1.64 -15.86
CA ASP A 72 -11.93 0.61 -15.32
C ASP A 72 -11.22 -0.58 -14.64
N ALA A 73 -10.01 -0.36 -14.08
CA ALA A 73 -9.43 -1.34 -13.17
C ALA A 73 -10.29 -1.50 -11.91
N PRO A 74 -10.41 -2.71 -11.34
CA PRO A 74 -11.20 -2.95 -10.13
C PRO A 74 -10.68 -2.14 -8.94
N LEU A 75 -11.58 -1.47 -8.22
CA LEU A 75 -11.27 -0.81 -6.96
C LEU A 75 -11.39 -1.81 -5.80
N GLU A 76 -10.27 -2.12 -5.15
CA GLU A 76 -10.23 -2.91 -3.92
C GLU A 76 -10.13 -2.00 -2.69
N ILE A 77 -10.52 -2.51 -1.50
CA ILE A 77 -10.52 -1.70 -0.26
C ILE A 77 -9.12 -1.19 0.10
N CYS A 78 -8.06 -1.97 -0.14
CA CYS A 78 -6.67 -1.54 0.11
C CYS A 78 -6.27 -0.37 -0.81
N THR A 79 -6.70 -0.38 -2.07
CA THR A 79 -6.49 0.73 -3.01
C THR A 79 -7.32 1.97 -2.61
N ALA A 80 -8.57 1.78 -2.21
CA ALA A 80 -9.42 2.86 -1.70
C ALA A 80 -8.82 3.51 -0.44
N ALA A 81 -8.30 2.69 0.48
CA ALA A 81 -7.63 3.15 1.70
C ALA A 81 -6.35 3.93 1.39
N MET A 82 -5.52 3.45 0.47
CA MET A 82 -4.32 4.15 0.01
C MET A 82 -4.64 5.51 -0.62
N LEU A 83 -5.73 5.58 -1.39
CA LEU A 83 -6.19 6.83 -2.04
C LEU A 83 -6.93 7.78 -1.07
N GLY A 84 -7.16 7.38 0.18
CA GLY A 84 -7.89 8.19 1.15
C GLY A 84 -9.40 8.31 0.88
N MET A 85 -9.98 7.38 0.14
CA MET A 85 -11.40 7.32 -0.21
C MET A 85 -12.23 6.86 1.01
N ARG A 86 -12.32 7.72 2.02
CA ARG A 86 -12.90 7.39 3.33
C ARG A 86 -14.29 6.79 3.22
N ASP A 87 -15.18 7.44 2.48
CA ASP A 87 -16.59 7.03 2.37
C ASP A 87 -16.70 5.63 1.73
N GLU A 88 -15.88 5.35 0.73
CA GLU A 88 -15.81 4.03 0.08
C GLU A 88 -15.29 2.95 1.05
N VAL A 89 -14.24 3.25 1.81
CA VAL A 89 -13.70 2.31 2.80
C VAL A 89 -14.74 2.04 3.90
N GLU A 90 -15.41 3.07 4.41
CA GLU A 90 -16.45 2.96 5.43
C GLU A 90 -17.63 2.14 4.92
N HIS A 91 -18.11 2.43 3.72
CA HIS A 91 -19.19 1.67 3.07
C HIS A 91 -18.85 0.18 2.98
N ARG A 92 -17.66 -0.18 2.48
CA ARG A 92 -17.23 -1.59 2.38
C ARG A 92 -17.10 -2.29 3.73
N LEU A 93 -16.68 -1.57 4.77
CA LEU A 93 -16.61 -2.10 6.13
C LEU A 93 -18.00 -2.26 6.76
N ASP A 94 -18.97 -1.43 6.38
CA ASP A 94 -20.37 -1.55 6.81
C ASP A 94 -21.07 -2.71 6.10
N GLU A 95 -20.83 -2.92 4.80
CA GLU A 95 -21.38 -4.04 4.05
C GLU A 95 -20.86 -5.40 4.53
N ASP A 96 -19.53 -5.48 4.80
CA ASP A 96 -18.91 -6.68 5.31
C ASP A 96 -17.75 -6.34 6.27
N PRO A 97 -17.96 -6.48 7.59
CA PRO A 97 -16.92 -6.23 8.58
C PRO A 97 -15.63 -7.06 8.40
N ARG A 98 -15.71 -8.20 7.69
CA ARG A 98 -14.51 -9.02 7.38
C ARG A 98 -13.52 -8.29 6.48
N ASN A 99 -13.95 -7.26 5.76
CA ASN A 99 -13.07 -6.38 4.98
C ASN A 99 -12.00 -5.69 5.82
N ALA A 100 -12.17 -5.57 7.15
CA ALA A 100 -11.11 -5.11 8.05
C ALA A 100 -9.86 -6.02 8.04
N ASN A 101 -10.01 -7.29 7.64
CA ASN A 101 -8.92 -8.26 7.50
C ASN A 101 -8.49 -8.45 6.04
N ALA A 102 -8.96 -7.60 5.13
CA ALA A 102 -8.53 -7.66 3.73
C ALA A 102 -7.02 -7.41 3.60
N THR A 103 -6.45 -8.03 2.59
CA THR A 103 -5.04 -7.86 2.23
C THR A 103 -4.93 -7.40 0.78
N GLY A 104 -3.95 -6.56 0.50
CA GLY A 104 -3.50 -6.24 -0.86
C GLY A 104 -2.44 -7.22 -1.34
N ALA A 105 -1.64 -6.80 -2.32
CA ALA A 105 -0.51 -7.56 -2.82
C ALA A 105 0.41 -8.05 -1.68
N HIS A 106 1.03 -9.21 -1.88
CA HIS A 106 1.95 -9.85 -0.93
C HIS A 106 1.34 -10.09 0.47
N GLY A 107 0.01 -10.18 0.56
CA GLY A 107 -0.70 -10.36 1.83
C GLY A 107 -0.59 -9.17 2.78
N ILE A 108 -0.25 -7.98 2.28
CA ILE A 108 -0.14 -6.77 3.12
C ILE A 108 -1.53 -6.38 3.64
N PRO A 109 -1.73 -6.29 4.98
CA PRO A 109 -3.03 -5.96 5.56
C PRO A 109 -3.52 -4.56 5.23
N LEU A 110 -4.81 -4.29 5.46
CA LEU A 110 -5.46 -3.01 5.18
C LEU A 110 -4.79 -1.81 5.89
N LEU A 111 -4.42 -1.94 7.17
CA LEU A 111 -3.90 -0.84 7.98
C LEU A 111 -2.66 -0.15 7.37
N PRO A 112 -1.60 -0.85 6.90
CA PRO A 112 -0.47 -0.21 6.23
C PRO A 112 -0.84 0.61 4.98
N HIS A 113 -1.88 0.22 4.24
CA HIS A 113 -2.32 0.96 3.05
C HIS A 113 -2.90 2.32 3.40
N THR A 114 -3.57 2.46 4.56
CA THR A 114 -4.15 3.74 4.99
C THR A 114 -3.11 4.83 5.24
N VAL A 115 -1.88 4.45 5.57
CA VAL A 115 -0.79 5.40 5.85
C VAL A 115 -0.48 6.29 4.65
N TRP A 116 -0.60 5.75 3.45
CA TRP A 116 -0.34 6.48 2.21
C TRP A 116 -1.34 7.61 1.94
N SER A 117 -2.55 7.53 2.52
CA SER A 117 -3.55 8.60 2.43
C SER A 117 -3.19 9.85 3.22
N GLU A 118 -2.24 9.74 4.15
CA GLU A 118 -1.85 10.77 5.11
C GLU A 118 -3.03 11.30 5.97
N ASN A 119 -4.11 10.52 6.08
CA ASN A 119 -5.33 10.87 6.82
C ASN A 119 -5.40 10.08 8.15
N PRO A 120 -5.07 10.69 9.31
CA PRO A 120 -5.14 10.02 10.61
C PRO A 120 -6.54 9.50 10.95
N GLY A 121 -7.58 10.23 10.54
CA GLY A 121 -8.98 9.83 10.76
C GLY A 121 -9.37 8.56 10.02
N LEU A 122 -8.78 8.30 8.83
CA LEU A 122 -9.00 7.04 8.11
C LEU A 122 -8.27 5.88 8.79
N ILE A 123 -7.04 6.11 9.27
CA ILE A 123 -6.27 5.10 10.04
C ILE A 123 -7.03 4.69 11.29
N GLN A 124 -7.53 5.67 12.05
CA GLN A 124 -8.35 5.42 13.22
C GLN A 124 -9.61 4.63 12.88
N LEU A 125 -10.35 5.04 11.85
CA LEU A 125 -11.56 4.35 11.39
C LEU A 125 -11.31 2.87 11.13
N VAL A 126 -10.34 2.54 10.25
CA VAL A 126 -10.11 1.12 9.89
C VAL A 126 -9.62 0.31 11.09
N PHE A 127 -8.82 0.92 11.97
CA PHE A 127 -8.35 0.27 13.18
C PHE A 127 -9.48 -0.01 14.17
N GLU A 128 -10.40 0.92 14.40
CA GLU A 128 -11.59 0.76 15.24
C GLU A 128 -12.54 -0.30 14.67
N ARG A 129 -12.63 -0.40 13.34
CA ARG A 129 -13.43 -1.41 12.63
C ARG A 129 -12.76 -2.80 12.58
N GLY A 130 -11.57 -2.97 13.18
CA GLY A 130 -10.92 -4.28 13.37
C GLY A 130 -9.67 -4.54 12.53
N ALA A 131 -9.20 -3.61 11.71
CA ALA A 131 -7.94 -3.73 10.96
C ALA A 131 -6.73 -3.60 11.89
N LYS A 132 -6.45 -4.64 12.69
CA LYS A 132 -5.39 -4.63 13.72
C LYS A 132 -4.04 -5.12 13.22
N SER A 133 -4.02 -5.83 12.10
CA SER A 133 -2.80 -6.42 11.53
C SER A 133 -1.93 -5.39 10.81
N GLY A 134 -0.60 -5.60 10.82
CA GLY A 134 0.34 -4.80 10.04
C GLY A 134 0.79 -3.49 10.69
N ALA A 135 0.56 -3.28 12.00
CA ALA A 135 0.94 -2.06 12.71
C ALA A 135 2.43 -1.71 12.57
N THR A 136 3.31 -2.70 12.59
CA THR A 136 4.76 -2.51 12.41
C THR A 136 5.10 -2.01 11.00
N LEU A 137 4.49 -2.57 9.95
CA LEU A 137 4.67 -2.09 8.59
C LEU A 137 4.07 -0.68 8.41
N ALA A 138 2.91 -0.42 9.00
CA ALA A 138 2.31 0.91 9.02
C ALA A 138 3.24 1.95 9.68
N LEU A 139 3.92 1.58 10.77
CA LEU A 139 4.92 2.44 11.42
C LEU A 139 6.09 2.74 10.47
N HIS A 140 6.66 1.71 9.81
CA HIS A 140 7.73 1.92 8.84
C HIS A 140 7.32 2.87 7.70
N ASN A 141 6.10 2.69 7.16
CA ASN A 141 5.57 3.56 6.11
C ASN A 141 5.42 5.00 6.63
N ALA A 142 4.84 5.20 7.82
CA ALA A 142 4.62 6.52 8.42
C ALA A 142 5.93 7.26 8.71
N VAL A 143 6.94 6.54 9.25
CA VAL A 143 8.29 7.11 9.48
C VAL A 143 8.95 7.47 8.15
N SER A 144 8.84 6.62 7.14
CA SER A 144 9.37 6.90 5.81
C SER A 144 8.71 8.10 5.13
N ARG A 145 7.44 8.38 5.43
CA ARG A 145 6.73 9.58 4.97
C ARG A 145 7.04 10.82 5.82
N GLY A 146 7.62 10.64 7.00
CA GLY A 146 7.87 11.74 7.93
C GLY A 146 6.59 12.27 8.60
N ASN A 147 5.50 11.50 8.59
CA ASN A 147 4.21 11.92 9.13
C ASN A 147 4.17 11.71 10.65
N HIS A 148 4.54 12.74 11.40
CA HIS A 148 4.62 12.75 12.85
C HIS A 148 3.29 12.38 13.54
N GLU A 149 2.17 12.86 13.02
CA GLU A 149 0.84 12.61 13.62
C GLU A 149 0.47 11.13 13.52
N ILE A 150 0.66 10.54 12.35
CA ILE A 150 0.41 9.12 12.13
C ILE A 150 1.37 8.24 12.95
N VAL A 151 2.66 8.60 12.98
CA VAL A 151 3.66 7.88 13.81
C VAL A 151 3.23 7.89 15.27
N LYS A 152 2.87 9.07 15.80
CA LYS A 152 2.40 9.19 17.20
C LYS A 152 1.16 8.33 17.44
N TRP A 153 0.17 8.43 16.57
CA TRP A 153 -1.06 7.67 16.72
C TRP A 153 -0.82 6.15 16.73
N LEU A 154 0.00 5.64 15.80
CA LEU A 154 0.34 4.22 15.72
C LEU A 154 1.07 3.74 16.97
N LEU A 155 2.03 4.51 17.48
CA LEU A 155 2.77 4.17 18.69
C LEU A 155 1.87 4.12 19.92
N ASP A 156 0.92 5.06 20.05
CA ASP A 156 0.03 5.15 21.20
C ASP A 156 -1.09 4.09 21.18
N ASN A 157 -1.55 3.65 19.98
CA ASN A 157 -2.79 2.88 19.85
C ASN A 157 -2.64 1.48 19.24
N ALA A 158 -1.65 1.28 18.36
CA ALA A 158 -1.56 0.07 17.53
C ALA A 158 -0.49 -0.93 18.00
N GLY A 159 0.40 -0.56 18.91
CA GLY A 159 1.43 -1.43 19.48
C GLY A 159 2.44 -1.98 18.47
N PRO A 160 3.00 -1.17 17.54
CA PRO A 160 3.96 -1.65 16.56
C PRO A 160 5.28 -2.06 17.22
N ASP A 161 6.00 -3.02 16.61
CA ASP A 161 7.38 -3.32 17.03
C ASP A 161 8.35 -2.24 16.52
N VAL A 162 8.77 -1.36 17.42
CA VAL A 162 9.69 -0.24 17.14
C VAL A 162 11.13 -0.67 16.84
N ARG A 163 11.47 -1.95 17.04
CA ARG A 163 12.80 -2.53 16.80
C ARG A 163 12.86 -3.37 15.55
N SER A 164 11.73 -3.67 14.94
CA SER A 164 11.65 -4.44 13.71
C SER A 164 12.42 -3.73 12.58
N LYS A 165 13.04 -4.52 11.70
CA LYS A 165 13.76 -4.01 10.53
C LYS A 165 12.89 -4.13 9.29
N ASN A 166 12.93 -3.11 8.44
CA ASN A 166 12.32 -3.15 7.12
C ASN A 166 13.17 -4.02 6.16
N PHE A 167 12.71 -4.14 4.89
CA PHE A 167 13.42 -4.92 3.84
C PHE A 167 14.85 -4.40 3.53
N GLN A 168 15.20 -3.18 3.95
CA GLN A 168 16.56 -2.63 3.84
C GLN A 168 17.40 -2.91 5.09
N GLY A 169 16.89 -3.67 6.05
CA GLY A 169 17.57 -3.96 7.32
C GLY A 169 17.58 -2.79 8.32
N LYS A 170 16.77 -1.73 8.10
CA LYS A 170 16.71 -0.53 8.92
C LYS A 170 15.54 -0.55 9.89
N THR A 171 15.79 -0.15 11.15
CA THR A 171 14.74 0.10 12.13
C THR A 171 14.02 1.43 11.82
N PRO A 172 12.79 1.65 12.36
CA PRO A 172 12.14 2.96 12.26
C PRO A 172 13.03 4.10 12.76
N LEU A 173 13.76 3.88 13.85
CA LEU A 173 14.69 4.87 14.41
C LEU A 173 15.83 5.20 13.43
N THR A 174 16.43 4.18 12.81
CA THR A 174 17.49 4.39 11.80
C THR A 174 16.97 5.26 10.65
N VAL A 175 15.78 4.96 10.14
CA VAL A 175 15.16 5.74 9.04
C VAL A 175 14.89 7.18 9.47
N ALA A 176 14.40 7.40 10.69
CA ALA A 176 14.11 8.74 11.21
C ALA A 176 15.37 9.58 11.36
N LEU A 177 16.48 8.97 11.85
CA LEU A 177 17.80 9.61 11.97
C LEU A 177 18.39 10.00 10.60
N GLU A 178 18.36 9.08 9.63
CA GLU A 178 18.83 9.35 8.26
C GLU A 178 18.07 10.51 7.59
N ARG A 179 16.81 10.72 7.97
CA ARG A 179 15.96 11.81 7.46
C ARG A 179 16.06 13.08 8.29
N SER A 180 16.86 13.09 9.34
CA SER A 180 16.98 14.22 10.29
C SER A 180 15.63 14.67 10.85
N ASN A 181 14.73 13.70 11.12
CA ASN A 181 13.39 13.97 11.66
C ASN A 181 13.40 13.86 13.20
N ASP A 182 13.93 14.89 13.87
CA ASP A 182 14.11 14.91 15.32
C ASP A 182 12.82 14.66 16.11
N ARG A 183 11.67 15.10 15.59
CA ARG A 183 10.37 14.87 16.24
C ARG A 183 10.00 13.38 16.25
N ILE A 184 10.18 12.70 15.14
CA ILE A 184 9.92 11.25 15.05
C ILE A 184 10.96 10.47 15.84
N VAL A 185 12.25 10.88 15.81
CA VAL A 185 13.31 10.30 16.64
C VAL A 185 12.92 10.34 18.12
N ALA A 186 12.46 11.50 18.62
CA ALA A 186 12.04 11.66 20.00
C ALA A 186 10.86 10.73 20.35
N LEU A 187 9.83 10.65 19.50
CA LEU A 187 8.69 9.76 19.70
C LEU A 187 9.12 8.29 19.77
N LEU A 188 9.93 7.84 18.82
CA LEU A 188 10.38 6.46 18.77
C LEU A 188 11.20 6.08 20.02
N LYS A 189 12.10 6.97 20.50
CA LYS A 189 12.89 6.76 21.73
C LYS A 189 11.98 6.71 22.97
N GLN A 190 10.96 7.56 23.05
CA GLN A 190 9.96 7.51 24.13
C GLN A 190 9.22 6.17 24.21
N HIS A 191 9.02 5.50 23.05
CA HIS A 191 8.38 4.19 22.93
C HIS A 191 9.38 3.02 22.90
N GLY A 192 10.64 3.24 23.37
CA GLY A 192 11.62 2.18 23.58
C GLY A 192 12.43 1.76 22.37
N ALA A 193 12.48 2.58 21.31
CA ALA A 193 13.42 2.36 20.24
C ALA A 193 14.85 2.67 20.72
N ILE A 194 15.78 1.78 20.39
CA ILE A 194 17.22 1.89 20.71
C ILE A 194 18.01 1.86 19.41
N GLU A 195 19.20 2.47 19.45
CA GLU A 195 20.18 2.43 18.34
C GLU A 195 20.77 1.03 18.15
#